data_af6bd63c27208f931973ee74d966025b
#
_entry.id   af6bd63c27208f931973ee74d966025b
#
_cell.length_a   1.000
_cell.length_b   1.000
_cell.length_c   1.000
_cell.angle_alpha   90.00
_cell.angle_beta   90.00
_cell.angle_gamma   90.00
#
_symmetry.space_group_name_H-M   'P 1'
#
loop_
_entity.id
_entity.type
_entity.pdbx_description
1 polymer ?
#
loop_
_entity_poly.entity_id
_entity_poly.type
_entity_poly.pdbx_seq_one_letter_code
_entity_poly.pdbx_strand_id
1 'polypeptide(L)'
;MEFLSEKEMAESENFYQTIQKEWFGNAQTVINVRTGPTSILSFAVYSSYEDAETNLTKRKEFQDILKDKFTVVDSFYYEGDITYFENSKAGEITTEWKT
;
A
#
# COMPACT_ATOMS: atom_id res chain seq x y z
N MET A 1 -5.25 -5.88 -2.95
CA MET A 1 -6.60 -5.61 -2.42
C MET A 1 -7.53 -5.30 -3.57
N GLU A 2 -8.68 -5.87 -3.58
CA GLU A 2 -9.66 -5.68 -4.64
C GLU A 2 -10.93 -5.04 -4.10
N PHE A 3 -11.46 -4.07 -4.84
CA PHE A 3 -12.67 -3.31 -4.48
C PHE A 3 -13.81 -3.66 -5.41
N LEU A 4 -15.02 -3.33 -4.99
CA LEU A 4 -16.22 -3.62 -5.78
C LEU A 4 -16.31 -2.75 -7.03
N SER A 5 -15.82 -1.51 -6.99
CA SER A 5 -15.90 -0.56 -8.09
C SER A 5 -14.66 0.30 -8.21
N GLU A 6 -14.45 0.88 -9.40
CA GLU A 6 -13.36 1.85 -9.62
C GLU A 6 -13.51 3.09 -8.74
N LYS A 7 -14.75 3.52 -8.53
CA LYS A 7 -15.02 4.69 -7.69
C LYS A 7 -14.56 4.46 -6.25
N GLU A 8 -14.90 3.32 -5.67
CA GLU A 8 -14.47 2.98 -4.32
C GLU A 8 -12.96 2.82 -4.23
N MET A 9 -12.33 2.24 -5.25
CA MET A 9 -10.89 2.13 -5.30
C MET A 9 -10.21 3.49 -5.31
N ALA A 10 -10.69 4.42 -6.15
CA ALA A 10 -10.14 5.76 -6.22
C ALA A 10 -10.32 6.53 -4.90
N GLU A 11 -11.47 6.38 -4.27
CA GLU A 11 -11.73 6.99 -2.97
C GLU A 11 -10.81 6.40 -1.88
N SER A 12 -10.54 5.10 -1.93
CA SER A 12 -9.62 4.46 -0.99
C SER A 12 -8.19 4.93 -1.18
N GLU A 13 -7.76 5.16 -2.42
CA GLU A 13 -6.44 5.71 -2.72
C GLU A 13 -6.28 7.11 -2.13
N ASN A 14 -7.29 7.97 -2.30
CA ASN A 14 -7.27 9.31 -1.74
C ASN A 14 -7.25 9.28 -0.22
N PHE A 15 -8.05 8.42 0.38
CA PHE A 15 -8.07 8.23 1.83
C PHE A 15 -6.71 7.78 2.35
N TYR A 16 -6.09 6.80 1.69
CA TYR A 16 -4.77 6.32 2.07
C TYR A 16 -3.72 7.44 2.04
N GLN A 17 -3.73 8.27 0.99
CA GLN A 17 -2.78 9.36 0.86
C GLN A 17 -2.90 10.38 1.98
N THR A 18 -4.10 10.60 2.49
CA THR A 18 -4.31 11.56 3.59
C THR A 18 -3.79 11.08 4.93
N ILE A 19 -3.75 9.78 5.16
CA ILE A 19 -3.37 9.20 6.46
C ILE A 19 -2.01 8.51 6.47
N GLN A 20 -1.39 8.34 5.31
CA GLN A 20 -0.20 7.51 5.16
C GLN A 20 0.95 7.93 6.10
N LYS A 21 1.22 9.21 6.19
CA LYS A 21 2.32 9.71 7.03
C LYS A 21 2.06 9.51 8.52
N GLU A 22 0.82 9.65 8.92
CA GLU A 22 0.43 9.49 10.31
C GLU A 22 0.44 8.03 10.73
N TRP A 23 -0.08 7.15 9.88
CA TRP A 23 -0.25 5.74 10.21
C TRP A 23 0.94 4.86 9.86
N PHE A 24 1.69 5.21 8.81
CA PHE A 24 2.78 4.40 8.28
C PHE A 24 4.07 5.21 8.09
N GLY A 25 4.29 6.23 8.94
CA GLY A 25 5.40 7.16 8.79
C GLY A 25 6.78 6.55 8.96
N ASN A 26 6.89 5.36 9.59
CA ASN A 26 8.17 4.67 9.73
C ASN A 26 8.48 3.73 8.56
N ALA A 27 7.63 3.66 7.56
CA ALA A 27 7.97 2.94 6.33
C ALA A 27 9.02 3.74 5.56
N GLN A 28 10.06 3.05 5.12
CA GLN A 28 11.13 3.66 4.34
C GLN A 28 10.67 3.99 2.92
N THR A 29 9.88 3.11 2.34
CA THR A 29 9.33 3.26 0.99
C THR A 29 7.94 2.66 0.95
N VAL A 30 7.02 3.36 0.31
CA VAL A 30 5.66 2.85 0.07
C VAL A 30 5.34 3.03 -1.40
N ILE A 31 4.91 1.96 -2.05
CA ILE A 31 4.54 1.97 -3.45
C ILE A 31 3.16 1.35 -3.60
N ASN A 32 2.25 2.07 -4.23
CA ASN A 32 0.92 1.56 -4.57
C ASN A 32 0.82 1.43 -6.09
N VAL A 33 0.39 0.27 -6.55
CA VAL A 33 0.27 -0.04 -7.97
C VAL A 33 -1.14 -0.48 -8.28
N ARG A 34 -1.75 0.13 -9.28
CA ARG A 34 -3.02 -0.35 -9.80
C ARG A 34 -2.76 -1.55 -10.68
N THR A 35 -3.33 -2.69 -10.31
CA THR A 35 -3.17 -3.93 -11.06
C THR A 35 -4.37 -4.25 -11.92
N GLY A 36 -5.42 -3.45 -11.84
CA GLY A 36 -6.63 -3.59 -12.64
C GLY A 36 -7.59 -2.45 -12.34
N PRO A 37 -8.79 -2.44 -12.96
CA PRO A 37 -9.76 -1.37 -12.75
C PRO A 37 -10.23 -1.22 -11.31
N THR A 38 -10.18 -2.31 -10.54
CA THR A 38 -10.69 -2.36 -9.16
C THR A 38 -9.68 -2.93 -8.18
N SER A 39 -8.42 -3.12 -8.58
CA SER A 39 -7.41 -3.75 -7.73
C SER A 39 -6.17 -2.90 -7.54
N ILE A 40 -5.60 -2.98 -6.34
CA ILE A 40 -4.38 -2.27 -5.94
C ILE A 40 -3.46 -3.27 -5.26
N LEU A 41 -2.18 -3.19 -5.59
CA LEU A 41 -1.12 -3.89 -4.89
C LEU A 41 -0.23 -2.86 -4.20
N SER A 42 -0.01 -3.03 -2.91
CA SER A 42 0.77 -2.09 -2.10
C SER A 42 2.02 -2.79 -1.55
N PHE A 43 3.14 -2.09 -1.63
CA PHE A 43 4.40 -2.53 -1.05
C PHE A 43 4.85 -1.51 -0.02
N ALA A 44 5.28 -1.99 1.15
CA ALA A 44 5.90 -1.15 2.16
C ALA A 44 7.23 -1.76 2.54
N VAL A 45 8.28 -0.94 2.54
CA VAL A 45 9.63 -1.35 2.90
C VAL A 45 10.00 -0.69 4.21
N TYR A 46 10.51 -1.50 5.15
CA TYR A 46 10.95 -1.05 6.46
C TYR A 46 12.44 -1.35 6.64
N SER A 47 13.11 -0.56 7.48
CA SER A 47 14.52 -0.75 7.78
C SER A 47 14.81 -2.05 8.52
N SER A 48 13.83 -2.55 9.27
CA SER A 48 13.97 -3.75 10.09
C SER A 48 12.61 -4.41 10.31
N TYR A 49 12.63 -5.67 10.73
CA TYR A 49 11.43 -6.36 11.17
C TYR A 49 10.75 -5.67 12.34
N GLU A 50 11.54 -5.10 13.24
CA GLU A 50 11.01 -4.37 14.40
C GLU A 50 10.15 -3.19 13.96
N ASP A 51 10.62 -2.41 13.00
CA ASP A 51 9.85 -1.29 12.44
C ASP A 51 8.58 -1.78 11.75
N ALA A 52 8.66 -2.89 11.02
CA ALA A 52 7.49 -3.48 10.36
C ALA A 52 6.46 -3.96 11.39
N GLU A 53 6.89 -4.61 12.45
CA GLU A 53 6.01 -5.10 13.51
C GLU A 53 5.31 -3.97 14.25
N THR A 54 6.00 -2.86 14.47
CA THR A 54 5.41 -1.68 15.09
C THR A 54 4.19 -1.18 14.34
N ASN A 55 4.19 -1.31 13.03
CA ASN A 55 3.07 -0.88 12.19
C ASN A 55 2.01 -1.96 11.97
N LEU A 56 2.24 -3.17 12.42
CA LEU A 56 1.30 -4.27 12.15
C LEU A 56 -0.08 -4.03 12.74
N THR A 57 -0.14 -3.51 13.97
CA THR A 57 -1.40 -3.16 14.62
C THR A 57 -2.13 -2.06 13.84
N LYS A 58 -1.42 -1.02 13.45
CA LYS A 58 -1.99 0.08 12.65
C LYS A 58 -2.49 -0.42 11.31
N ARG A 59 -1.78 -1.35 10.69
CA ARG A 59 -2.20 -1.94 9.44
C ARG A 59 -3.53 -2.69 9.57
N LYS A 60 -3.69 -3.44 10.65
CA LYS A 60 -4.95 -4.14 10.92
C LYS A 60 -6.10 -3.17 11.15
N GLU A 61 -5.88 -2.13 11.92
CA GLU A 61 -6.86 -1.07 12.14
C GLU A 61 -7.23 -0.37 10.84
N PHE A 62 -6.25 -0.08 10.00
CA PHE A 62 -6.46 0.53 8.69
C PHE A 62 -7.33 -0.37 7.80
N GLN A 63 -7.05 -1.67 7.77
CA GLN A 63 -7.86 -2.61 6.99
C GLN A 63 -9.31 -2.67 7.49
N ASP A 64 -9.52 -2.63 8.79
CA ASP A 64 -10.86 -2.59 9.35
C ASP A 64 -11.61 -1.32 8.94
N ILE A 65 -10.93 -0.18 8.97
CA ILE A 65 -11.50 1.08 8.49
C ILE A 65 -11.86 0.99 7.01
N LEU A 66 -10.98 0.42 6.19
CA LEU A 66 -11.25 0.25 4.76
C LEU A 66 -12.47 -0.62 4.52
N LYS A 67 -12.62 -1.70 5.26
CA LYS A 67 -13.76 -2.61 5.13
C LYS A 67 -15.07 -1.94 5.55
N ASP A 68 -15.01 -1.01 6.51
CA ASP A 68 -16.18 -0.24 6.92
C ASP A 68 -16.57 0.84 5.92
N LYS A 69 -15.59 1.48 5.30
CA LYS A 69 -15.83 2.58 4.36
C LYS A 69 -16.07 2.11 2.93
N PHE A 70 -15.45 1.03 2.52
CA PHE A 70 -15.44 0.55 1.14
C PHE A 70 -15.74 -0.93 1.09
N THR A 71 -16.27 -1.38 -0.05
CA THR A 71 -16.51 -2.79 -0.28
C THR A 71 -15.23 -3.45 -0.80
N VAL A 72 -14.51 -4.11 0.10
CA VAL A 72 -13.31 -4.87 -0.24
C VAL A 72 -13.73 -6.31 -0.54
N VAL A 73 -13.51 -6.73 -1.78
CA VAL A 73 -13.91 -8.06 -2.24
C VAL A 73 -12.89 -9.11 -1.86
N ASP A 74 -11.60 -8.76 -1.94
CA ASP A 74 -10.51 -9.68 -1.64
C ASP A 74 -9.29 -8.91 -1.15
N SER A 75 -8.53 -9.51 -0.24
CA SER A 75 -7.27 -8.96 0.20
C SER A 75 -6.32 -10.07 0.64
N PHE A 76 -5.02 -9.82 0.49
CA PHE A 76 -3.99 -10.73 0.94
C PHE A 76 -2.83 -9.95 1.53
N TYR A 77 -2.00 -10.66 2.28
CA TYR A 77 -0.83 -10.07 2.92
C TYR A 77 0.31 -11.07 2.92
N TYR A 78 1.48 -10.61 2.50
CA TYR A 78 2.73 -11.36 2.57
C TYR A 78 3.82 -10.49 3.14
N GLU A 79 4.76 -11.09 3.85
CA GLU A 79 5.93 -10.40 4.33
C GLU A 79 7.16 -11.26 4.12
N GLY A 80 8.32 -10.64 4.02
CA GLY A 80 9.57 -11.35 3.82
C GLY A 80 10.76 -10.42 3.77
N ASP A 81 11.93 -11.01 3.65
CA ASP A 81 13.18 -10.29 3.51
C ASP A 81 13.35 -9.78 2.07
N ILE A 82 13.81 -8.55 1.95
CA ILE A 82 14.24 -8.02 0.67
C ILE A 82 15.62 -8.57 0.39
N THR A 83 15.74 -9.34 -0.68
CA THR A 83 17.02 -9.92 -1.09
C THR A 83 17.75 -9.09 -2.14
N TYR A 84 17.06 -8.17 -2.79
CA TYR A 84 17.64 -7.24 -3.75
C TYR A 84 16.77 -5.98 -3.84
N PHE A 85 17.41 -4.84 -3.73
CA PHE A 85 16.75 -3.55 -3.91
C PHE A 85 17.76 -2.58 -4.52
N GLU A 86 17.40 -1.99 -5.67
CA GLU A 86 18.22 -0.99 -6.33
C GLU A 86 17.37 0.24 -6.62
N ASN A 87 17.93 1.41 -6.30
CA ASN A 87 17.32 2.69 -6.59
C ASN A 87 18.41 3.62 -7.13
N SER A 88 18.77 3.37 -8.38
CA SER A 88 19.94 4.03 -9.00
C SER A 88 19.67 5.42 -9.54
N LYS A 89 18.40 5.80 -9.72
CA LYS A 89 18.02 7.12 -10.24
C LYS A 89 16.94 7.73 -9.38
N ALA A 90 17.35 8.30 -8.26
CA ALA A 90 16.45 8.99 -7.37
C ALA A 90 15.75 10.15 -8.12
N GLY A 91 14.44 10.17 -8.10
CA GLY A 91 13.65 11.26 -8.65
C GLY A 91 13.05 11.00 -10.02
N GLU A 92 13.47 9.96 -10.72
CA GLU A 92 12.83 9.59 -11.98
C GLU A 92 11.94 8.36 -11.79
N ILE A 93 10.66 8.61 -11.65
CA ILE A 93 9.67 7.55 -11.58
C ILE A 93 8.71 7.76 -12.75
N THR A 94 8.62 6.78 -13.63
CA THR A 94 7.61 6.82 -14.68
C THR A 94 6.27 6.36 -14.11
N THR A 95 5.23 7.15 -14.37
CA THR A 95 3.86 6.80 -14.02
C THR A 95 3.13 6.12 -15.17
N GLU A 96 3.80 5.98 -16.30
CA GLU A 96 3.22 5.31 -17.46
C GLU A 96 3.51 3.82 -17.40
N TRP A 97 2.46 3.04 -17.54
CA TRP A 97 2.59 1.61 -17.68
C TRP A 97 2.87 1.27 -19.14
N LYS A 98 3.98 0.61 -19.39
CA LYS A 98 4.34 0.13 -20.73
C LYS A 98 4.31 -1.38 -20.75
N THR A 99 3.43 -1.89 -21.51
CA THR A 99 3.36 -3.32 -21.80
C THR A 99 4.22 -3.66 -23.01
#